data_98070db7f9f2a1ee90754ba695f8084a
#
_entry.id   98070db7f9f2a1ee90754ba695f8084a
#
_cell.length_a   1.000
_cell.length_b   1.000
_cell.length_c   1.000
_cell.angle_alpha   90.00
_cell.angle_beta   90.00
_cell.angle_gamma   90.00
#
_symmetry.space_group_name_H-M   'P 1'
#
loop_
_entity.id
_entity.type
_entity.pdbx_description
1 polymer ?
#
loop_
_entity_poly.entity_id
_entity_poly.type
_entity_poly.pdbx_seq_one_letter_code
_entity_poly.pdbx_strand_id
1 'polypeptide(L)'
;REPPSSSVVQWGHEDIRTGDIEAAIKAAEILTEEFTEPTFMAVGFSSPHLPWHFPKRFFDLYPLADIKTPEQPFYDLYDVPEAGKTLAELFSAGAWEGYHEKIVEAGKWKEALQAYMAGISKVDDDLGRVLDALYNGPNAANTIVVLWSDHGLHLGEKEHWKKHALWE
;
A
#
# COMPACT_ATOMS: atom_id res chain seq x y z
N ARG A 1 22.93 4.46 -20.16
CA ARG A 1 23.06 3.57 -18.99
C ARG A 1 21.72 2.91 -18.82
N GLU A 2 21.66 1.58 -18.87
CA GLU A 2 20.48 0.81 -18.50
C GLU A 2 20.09 1.17 -17.09
N PRO A 3 18.77 1.25 -16.77
CA PRO A 3 18.34 1.44 -15.40
C PRO A 3 18.91 0.29 -14.53
N PRO A 4 19.27 0.55 -13.28
CA PRO A 4 19.76 -0.49 -12.38
C PRO A 4 18.77 -1.64 -12.37
N SER A 5 19.31 -2.86 -12.37
CA SER A 5 18.56 -4.11 -12.45
C SER A 5 17.30 -4.05 -11.57
N SER A 6 16.20 -4.55 -12.09
CA SER A 6 14.80 -4.51 -11.64
C SER A 6 14.50 -4.85 -10.17
N SER A 7 15.48 -5.02 -9.30
CA SER A 7 15.31 -5.41 -7.91
C SER A 7 14.98 -4.26 -6.94
N VAL A 8 15.25 -3.01 -7.30
CA VAL A 8 15.03 -1.85 -6.42
C VAL A 8 13.69 -1.18 -6.67
N VAL A 9 13.24 -1.10 -7.93
CA VAL A 9 12.00 -0.43 -8.31
C VAL A 9 10.91 -1.49 -8.49
N GLN A 10 9.97 -1.57 -7.53
CA GLN A 10 8.83 -2.47 -7.57
C GLN A 10 7.53 -1.68 -7.74
N TRP A 11 7.54 -0.70 -8.64
CA TRP A 11 6.36 0.08 -8.98
C TRP A 11 6.36 0.47 -10.44
N GLY A 12 5.17 0.71 -10.96
CA GLY A 12 4.96 1.08 -12.35
C GLY A 12 3.50 1.36 -12.67
N HIS A 13 3.26 1.87 -13.86
CA HIS A 13 1.91 2.15 -14.35
C HIS A 13 1.41 0.94 -15.12
N GLU A 14 0.39 0.27 -14.58
CA GLU A 14 -0.24 -0.87 -15.23
C GLU A 14 -1.77 -0.78 -15.10
N ASP A 15 -2.46 -0.95 -16.22
CA ASP A 15 -3.92 -1.03 -16.27
C ASP A 15 -4.40 -2.48 -16.22
N ILE A 16 -3.82 -3.28 -15.34
CA ILE A 16 -4.16 -4.67 -15.18
C ILE A 16 -5.32 -4.81 -14.20
N ARG A 17 -6.26 -5.70 -14.56
CA ARG A 17 -7.30 -6.16 -13.65
C ARG A 17 -6.64 -7.01 -12.56
N THR A 18 -6.64 -6.51 -11.33
CA THR A 18 -6.04 -7.17 -10.17
C THR A 18 -7.06 -7.99 -9.40
N GLY A 19 -6.59 -8.92 -8.54
CA GLY A 19 -7.48 -9.66 -7.64
C GLY A 19 -8.34 -8.77 -6.74
N ASP A 20 -7.85 -7.59 -6.35
CA ASP A 20 -8.59 -6.64 -5.53
C ASP A 20 -9.84 -6.11 -6.27
N ILE A 21 -9.71 -5.69 -7.53
CA ILE A 21 -10.86 -5.22 -8.31
C ILE A 21 -11.86 -6.36 -8.58
N GLU A 22 -11.38 -7.59 -8.74
CA GLU A 22 -12.24 -8.77 -8.89
C GLU A 22 -13.01 -9.07 -7.61
N ALA A 23 -12.35 -8.98 -6.45
CA ALA A 23 -12.99 -9.10 -5.16
C ALA A 23 -14.05 -8.01 -4.93
N ALA A 24 -13.72 -6.76 -5.29
CA ALA A 24 -14.67 -5.64 -5.19
C ALA A 24 -15.90 -5.84 -6.08
N ILE A 25 -15.71 -6.23 -7.34
CA ILE A 25 -16.82 -6.51 -8.27
C ILE A 25 -17.69 -7.64 -7.72
N LYS A 26 -17.08 -8.73 -7.27
CA LYS A 26 -17.83 -9.88 -6.76
C LYS A 26 -18.61 -9.54 -5.49
N ALA A 27 -18.01 -8.79 -4.57
CA ALA A 27 -18.68 -8.31 -3.38
C ALA A 27 -19.87 -7.39 -3.75
N ALA A 28 -19.65 -6.47 -4.69
CA ALA A 28 -20.69 -5.56 -5.15
C ALA A 28 -21.87 -6.32 -5.79
N GLU A 29 -21.61 -7.34 -6.63
CA GLU A 29 -22.65 -8.21 -7.20
C GLU A 29 -23.50 -8.88 -6.11
N ILE A 30 -22.87 -9.47 -5.09
CA ILE A 30 -23.55 -10.15 -3.97
C ILE A 30 -24.43 -9.16 -3.19
N LEU A 31 -23.96 -7.93 -2.99
CA LEU A 31 -24.67 -6.90 -2.22
C LEU A 31 -25.93 -6.34 -2.93
N THR A 32 -26.11 -6.66 -4.22
CA THR A 32 -27.37 -6.33 -4.94
C THR A 32 -28.54 -7.23 -4.56
N GLU A 33 -28.27 -8.39 -3.93
CA GLU A 33 -29.27 -9.35 -3.50
C GLU A 33 -29.77 -9.01 -2.10
N GLU A 34 -31.07 -9.25 -1.81
CA GLU A 34 -31.62 -9.11 -0.47
C GLU A 34 -31.25 -10.34 0.38
N PHE A 35 -30.65 -10.10 1.55
CA PHE A 35 -30.35 -11.17 2.49
C PHE A 35 -31.53 -11.43 3.42
N THR A 36 -32.08 -12.64 3.36
CA THR A 36 -33.20 -13.07 4.21
C THR A 36 -32.76 -13.64 5.54
N GLU A 37 -31.47 -13.92 5.70
CA GLU A 37 -30.85 -14.46 6.91
C GLU A 37 -29.67 -13.60 7.36
N PRO A 38 -29.29 -13.62 8.64
CA PRO A 38 -28.09 -12.94 9.12
C PRO A 38 -26.86 -13.42 8.34
N THR A 39 -26.21 -12.49 7.66
CA THR A 39 -25.09 -12.76 6.75
C THR A 39 -23.82 -12.06 7.24
N PHE A 40 -22.71 -12.79 7.25
CA PHE A 40 -21.39 -12.24 7.45
C PHE A 40 -20.62 -12.28 6.13
N MET A 41 -20.14 -11.11 5.68
CA MET A 41 -19.30 -10.98 4.50
C MET A 41 -17.93 -10.41 4.88
N ALA A 42 -16.87 -11.06 4.45
CA ALA A 42 -15.51 -10.55 4.56
C ALA A 42 -14.96 -10.30 3.15
N VAL A 43 -14.48 -9.08 2.91
CA VAL A 43 -13.85 -8.67 1.64
C VAL A 43 -12.43 -8.23 1.96
N GLY A 44 -11.44 -8.84 1.32
CA GLY A 44 -10.03 -8.54 1.53
C GLY A 44 -9.38 -7.95 0.29
N PHE A 45 -8.53 -6.94 0.51
CA PHE A 45 -7.71 -6.31 -0.51
C PHE A 45 -6.24 -6.49 -0.17
N SER A 46 -5.41 -6.73 -1.19
CA SER A 46 -3.96 -6.85 -1.02
C SER A 46 -3.25 -5.51 -1.13
N SER A 47 -3.83 -4.57 -1.87
CA SER A 47 -3.24 -3.23 -2.00
C SER A 47 -3.30 -2.48 -0.67
N PRO A 48 -2.27 -1.70 -0.33
CA PRO A 48 -1.07 -1.33 -1.10
C PRO A 48 0.16 -2.21 -0.85
N HIS A 49 0.02 -3.54 -0.72
CA HIS A 49 1.18 -4.43 -0.67
C HIS A 49 2.02 -4.34 -1.97
N LEU A 50 3.34 -4.47 -1.86
CA LEU A 50 4.24 -4.55 -3.02
C LEU A 50 3.93 -5.80 -3.90
N PRO A 51 4.17 -5.73 -5.22
CA PRO A 51 4.65 -4.60 -6.01
C PRO A 51 3.55 -3.55 -6.26
N TRP A 52 3.95 -2.27 -6.39
CA TRP A 52 3.02 -1.15 -6.56
C TRP A 52 2.78 -0.87 -8.05
N HIS A 53 2.06 -1.72 -8.73
CA HIS A 53 1.68 -1.60 -10.13
C HIS A 53 0.20 -1.24 -10.21
N PHE A 54 -0.08 0.01 -10.54
CA PHE A 54 -1.44 0.56 -10.53
C PHE A 54 -1.69 1.42 -11.77
N PRO A 55 -2.97 1.64 -12.15
CA PRO A 55 -3.32 2.56 -13.21
C PRO A 55 -2.76 3.97 -12.99
N LYS A 56 -2.21 4.55 -14.05
CA LYS A 56 -1.57 5.88 -14.03
C LYS A 56 -2.42 6.96 -13.38
N ARG A 57 -3.74 6.90 -13.51
CA ARG A 57 -4.67 7.89 -12.94
C ARG A 57 -4.50 8.06 -11.42
N PHE A 58 -4.09 7.01 -10.68
CA PHE A 58 -3.86 7.10 -9.25
C PHE A 58 -2.54 7.78 -8.91
N PHE A 59 -1.51 7.58 -9.73
CA PHE A 59 -0.25 8.32 -9.60
C PHE A 59 -0.41 9.81 -9.90
N ASP A 60 -1.25 10.15 -10.88
CA ASP A 60 -1.51 11.55 -11.27
C ASP A 60 -2.19 12.38 -10.17
N LEU A 61 -2.80 11.74 -9.16
CA LEU A 61 -3.33 12.41 -7.97
C LEU A 61 -2.23 13.05 -7.10
N TYR A 62 -0.99 12.59 -7.23
CA TYR A 62 0.13 12.95 -6.37
C TYR A 62 1.32 13.45 -7.19
N PRO A 63 1.33 14.71 -7.65
CA PRO A 63 2.47 15.27 -8.39
C PRO A 63 3.77 15.16 -7.58
N LEU A 64 4.84 14.64 -8.18
CA LEU A 64 6.14 14.45 -7.51
C LEU A 64 6.71 15.73 -6.89
N ALA A 65 6.35 16.90 -7.44
CA ALA A 65 6.78 18.19 -6.91
C ALA A 65 6.22 18.47 -5.51
N ASP A 66 5.03 17.96 -5.22
CA ASP A 66 4.32 18.19 -3.96
C ASP A 66 4.67 17.16 -2.88
N ILE A 67 5.31 16.07 -3.26
CA ILE A 67 5.70 15.01 -2.33
C ILE A 67 6.92 15.46 -1.52
N LYS A 68 6.77 15.35 -0.19
CA LYS A 68 7.85 15.56 0.77
C LYS A 68 8.32 14.21 1.28
N THR A 69 9.63 13.99 1.23
CA THR A 69 10.25 12.83 1.89
C THR A 69 10.30 13.07 3.40
N PRO A 70 10.29 12.01 4.21
CA PRO A 70 10.62 12.13 5.62
C PRO A 70 11.96 12.84 5.84
N GLU A 71 12.05 13.60 6.93
CA GLU A 71 13.33 14.21 7.31
C GLU A 71 14.32 13.11 7.73
N GLN A 72 15.57 13.25 7.28
CA GLN A 72 16.67 12.35 7.65
C GLN A 72 17.75 13.15 8.39
N PRO A 73 17.71 13.22 9.71
CA PRO A 73 18.85 13.71 10.48
C PRO A 73 20.10 12.84 10.24
N PHE A 74 21.28 13.45 10.22
CA PHE A 74 22.54 12.73 10.01
C PHE A 74 22.76 11.50 10.93
N TYR A 75 22.08 11.49 12.08
CA TYR A 75 22.15 10.43 13.11
C TYR A 75 20.78 9.81 13.38
N ASP A 76 19.98 9.62 12.35
CA ASP A 76 18.58 9.14 12.48
C ASP A 76 18.45 7.79 13.17
N LEU A 77 19.48 6.94 13.08
CA LEU A 77 19.52 5.65 13.76
C LEU A 77 20.16 5.68 15.15
N TYR A 78 20.59 6.85 15.65
CA TYR A 78 21.33 6.93 16.93
C TYR A 78 20.50 6.47 18.13
N ASP A 79 19.23 6.79 18.15
CA ASP A 79 18.27 6.45 19.21
C ASP A 79 17.60 5.08 19.02
N VAL A 80 17.88 4.39 17.88
CA VAL A 80 17.35 3.06 17.62
C VAL A 80 18.20 2.01 18.33
N PRO A 81 17.60 1.16 19.20
CA PRO A 81 18.31 0.05 19.83
C PRO A 81 18.92 -0.90 18.81
N GLU A 82 20.05 -1.53 19.14
CA GLU A 82 20.74 -2.46 18.24
C GLU A 82 19.83 -3.60 17.75
N ALA A 83 18.95 -4.10 18.61
CA ALA A 83 17.95 -5.09 18.23
C ALA A 83 16.97 -4.58 17.15
N GLY A 84 16.64 -3.28 17.18
CA GLY A 84 15.80 -2.66 16.15
C GLY A 84 16.52 -2.54 14.81
N LYS A 85 17.80 -2.13 14.81
CA LYS A 85 18.64 -2.09 13.61
C LYS A 85 18.80 -3.47 13.00
N THR A 86 19.16 -4.46 13.83
CA THR A 86 19.28 -5.86 13.39
C THR A 86 17.97 -6.39 12.80
N LEU A 87 16.83 -6.05 13.41
CA LEU A 87 15.53 -6.48 12.91
C LEU A 87 15.23 -5.87 11.53
N ALA A 88 15.51 -4.58 11.35
CA ALA A 88 15.37 -3.90 10.07
C ALA A 88 16.25 -4.52 8.97
N GLU A 89 17.50 -4.86 9.31
CA GLU A 89 18.44 -5.54 8.42
C GLU A 89 18.04 -6.98 8.09
N LEU A 90 17.60 -7.76 9.08
CA LEU A 90 17.19 -9.17 8.88
C LEU A 90 16.05 -9.32 7.89
N PHE A 91 15.07 -8.44 7.93
CA PHE A 91 13.97 -8.44 6.98
C PHE A 91 14.31 -7.73 5.65
N SER A 92 15.46 -7.10 5.61
CA SER A 92 16.07 -6.56 4.40
C SER A 92 17.07 -7.53 3.75
N ALA A 93 17.38 -8.67 4.39
CA ALA A 93 18.32 -9.67 3.86
C ALA A 93 17.89 -10.20 2.48
N GLY A 94 18.87 -10.50 1.64
CA GLY A 94 18.67 -10.92 0.27
C GLY A 94 18.51 -9.73 -0.70
N ALA A 95 17.46 -9.73 -1.51
CA ALA A 95 17.22 -8.69 -2.53
C ALA A 95 16.99 -7.27 -1.95
N TRP A 96 16.86 -7.15 -0.63
CA TRP A 96 16.47 -5.92 0.05
C TRP A 96 17.57 -5.31 0.91
N GLU A 97 18.72 -5.97 1.03
CA GLU A 97 19.88 -5.42 1.74
C GLU A 97 20.30 -4.07 1.12
N GLY A 98 20.47 -3.05 1.95
CA GLY A 98 20.75 -1.70 1.51
C GLY A 98 19.64 -1.07 0.65
N TYR A 99 18.38 -1.41 0.91
CA TYR A 99 17.26 -0.94 0.11
C TYR A 99 17.07 0.58 0.21
N HIS A 100 17.26 1.13 1.41
CA HIS A 100 17.16 2.56 1.63
C HIS A 100 18.22 3.32 0.82
N GLU A 101 19.50 2.93 0.95
CA GLU A 101 20.60 3.53 0.22
C GLU A 101 20.38 3.43 -1.29
N LYS A 102 19.96 2.28 -1.79
CA LYS A 102 19.66 2.08 -3.22
C LYS A 102 18.56 3.00 -3.74
N ILE A 103 17.51 3.24 -2.94
CA ILE A 103 16.42 4.17 -3.30
C ILE A 103 16.94 5.61 -3.32
N VAL A 104 17.73 5.99 -2.30
CA VAL A 104 18.30 7.34 -2.16
C VAL A 104 19.31 7.62 -3.28
N GLU A 105 20.25 6.70 -3.53
CA GLU A 105 21.24 6.81 -4.60
C GLU A 105 20.61 6.89 -6.00
N ALA A 106 19.53 6.15 -6.20
CA ALA A 106 18.76 6.21 -7.44
C ALA A 106 17.90 7.48 -7.57
N GLY A 107 17.79 8.31 -6.51
CA GLY A 107 16.92 9.48 -6.47
C GLY A 107 15.42 9.14 -6.58
N LYS A 108 15.00 7.95 -6.11
CA LYS A 108 13.67 7.38 -6.33
C LYS A 108 12.72 7.45 -5.13
N TRP A 109 13.11 8.13 -4.06
CA TRP A 109 12.30 8.14 -2.84
C TRP A 109 10.91 8.75 -3.03
N LYS A 110 10.82 9.91 -3.69
CA LYS A 110 9.53 10.53 -3.98
C LYS A 110 8.64 9.66 -4.86
N GLU A 111 9.22 8.97 -5.83
CA GLU A 111 8.49 8.03 -6.69
C GLU A 111 7.96 6.83 -5.90
N ALA A 112 8.72 6.33 -4.93
CA ALA A 112 8.27 5.26 -4.05
C ALA A 112 7.08 5.71 -3.18
N LEU A 113 7.16 6.91 -2.59
CA LEU A 113 6.06 7.52 -1.83
C LEU A 113 4.82 7.70 -2.71
N GLN A 114 5.00 8.24 -3.91
CA GLN A 114 3.91 8.41 -4.88
C GLN A 114 3.23 7.07 -5.19
N ALA A 115 4.01 6.03 -5.41
CA ALA A 115 3.49 4.70 -5.73
C ALA A 115 2.66 4.10 -4.58
N TYR A 116 3.12 4.27 -3.33
CA TYR A 116 2.36 3.84 -2.17
C TYR A 116 1.04 4.60 -2.03
N MET A 117 1.07 5.95 -2.16
CA MET A 117 -0.13 6.77 -2.11
C MET A 117 -1.11 6.43 -3.26
N ALA A 118 -0.60 6.15 -4.46
CA ALA A 118 -1.40 5.66 -5.57
C ALA A 118 -2.10 4.33 -5.24
N GLY A 119 -1.40 3.43 -4.52
CA GLY A 119 -1.97 2.18 -4.05
C GLY A 119 -3.09 2.37 -3.02
N ILE A 120 -2.94 3.35 -2.11
CA ILE A 120 -4.01 3.72 -1.17
C ILE A 120 -5.25 4.22 -1.92
N SER A 121 -5.07 5.14 -2.87
CA SER A 121 -6.20 5.65 -3.67
C SER A 121 -6.83 4.57 -4.55
N LYS A 122 -6.04 3.60 -5.00
CA LYS A 122 -6.56 2.46 -5.77
C LYS A 122 -7.44 1.56 -4.90
N VAL A 123 -7.02 1.23 -3.69
CA VAL A 123 -7.85 0.39 -2.80
C VAL A 123 -9.08 1.14 -2.31
N ASP A 124 -9.00 2.45 -2.15
CA ASP A 124 -10.14 3.30 -1.83
C ASP A 124 -11.20 3.29 -2.97
N ASP A 125 -10.76 3.35 -4.25
CA ASP A 125 -11.65 3.19 -5.41
C ASP A 125 -12.34 1.80 -5.44
N ASP A 126 -11.61 0.73 -5.12
CA ASP A 126 -12.18 -0.61 -5.05
C ASP A 126 -13.17 -0.76 -3.88
N LEU A 127 -12.81 -0.24 -2.71
CA LEU A 127 -13.69 -0.21 -1.53
C LEU A 127 -14.95 0.63 -1.81
N GLY A 128 -14.79 1.75 -2.50
CA GLY A 128 -15.91 2.61 -2.92
C GLY A 128 -16.95 1.83 -3.70
N ARG A 129 -16.56 0.94 -4.61
CA ARG A 129 -17.48 0.08 -5.39
C ARG A 129 -18.31 -0.83 -4.48
N VAL A 130 -17.68 -1.40 -3.45
CA VAL A 130 -18.37 -2.28 -2.49
C VAL A 130 -19.37 -1.46 -1.65
N LEU A 131 -18.93 -0.31 -1.15
CA LEU A 131 -19.77 0.57 -0.34
C LEU A 131 -20.92 1.18 -1.14
N ASP A 132 -20.69 1.57 -2.39
CA ASP A 132 -21.74 2.07 -3.27
C ASP A 132 -22.82 1.01 -3.54
N ALA A 133 -22.40 -0.23 -3.76
CA ALA A 133 -23.35 -1.34 -3.94
C ALA A 133 -24.15 -1.61 -2.66
N LEU A 134 -23.50 -1.57 -1.48
CA LEU A 134 -24.19 -1.73 -0.20
C LEU A 134 -25.19 -0.59 0.04
N TYR A 135 -24.75 0.67 -0.05
CA TYR A 135 -25.58 1.82 0.32
C TYR A 135 -26.74 2.08 -0.64
N ASN A 136 -26.62 1.65 -1.89
CA ASN A 136 -27.69 1.71 -2.88
C ASN A 136 -28.50 0.39 -2.95
N GLY A 137 -28.08 -0.63 -2.21
CA GLY A 137 -28.71 -1.95 -2.21
C GLY A 137 -29.77 -2.16 -1.12
N PRO A 138 -30.44 -3.31 -1.15
CA PRO A 138 -31.53 -3.62 -0.22
C PRO A 138 -31.08 -3.75 1.25
N ASN A 139 -29.80 -4.02 1.50
CA ASN A 139 -29.26 -4.28 2.83
C ASN A 139 -28.72 -3.04 3.54
N ALA A 140 -28.77 -1.87 2.93
CA ALA A 140 -28.12 -0.64 3.41
C ALA A 140 -28.51 -0.28 4.86
N ALA A 141 -29.78 -0.38 5.18
CA ALA A 141 -30.31 0.02 6.50
C ALA A 141 -30.05 -1.00 7.63
N ASN A 142 -29.57 -2.20 7.27
CA ASN A 142 -29.43 -3.33 8.21
C ASN A 142 -28.02 -3.96 8.15
N THR A 143 -27.00 -3.19 7.81
CA THR A 143 -25.62 -3.67 7.73
C THR A 143 -24.69 -2.83 8.59
N ILE A 144 -23.85 -3.53 9.37
CA ILE A 144 -22.73 -2.91 10.08
C ILE A 144 -21.49 -3.10 9.24
N VAL A 145 -20.82 -2.00 8.90
CA VAL A 145 -19.53 -2.02 8.18
C VAL A 145 -18.40 -1.84 9.17
N VAL A 146 -17.42 -2.75 9.10
CA VAL A 146 -16.18 -2.65 9.87
C VAL A 146 -15.01 -2.65 8.87
N LEU A 147 -14.18 -1.61 8.93
CA LEU A 147 -12.99 -1.47 8.10
C LEU A 147 -11.76 -1.42 8.99
N TRP A 148 -10.74 -2.22 8.67
CA TRP A 148 -9.44 -2.17 9.34
C TRP A 148 -8.31 -2.55 8.39
N SER A 149 -7.08 -2.23 8.79
CA SER A 149 -5.84 -2.72 8.17
C SER A 149 -5.12 -3.65 9.14
N ASP A 150 -4.39 -4.62 8.61
CA ASP A 150 -3.53 -5.51 9.42
C ASP A 150 -2.27 -4.78 9.92
N HIS A 151 -1.67 -3.91 9.09
CA HIS A 151 -0.52 -3.05 9.40
C HIS A 151 -0.34 -1.99 8.31
N GLY A 152 0.59 -1.06 8.53
CA GLY A 152 1.07 -0.11 7.52
C GLY A 152 2.44 -0.51 6.95
N LEU A 153 3.13 0.46 6.32
CA LEU A 153 4.50 0.34 5.84
C LEU A 153 5.31 1.56 6.25
N HIS A 154 6.56 1.34 6.66
CA HIS A 154 7.58 2.38 6.68
C HIS A 154 8.01 2.70 5.25
N LEU A 155 8.29 3.97 5.01
CA LEU A 155 8.62 4.49 3.68
C LEU A 155 9.91 5.30 3.70
N GLY A 156 10.87 4.88 4.51
CA GLY A 156 12.20 5.45 4.64
C GLY A 156 12.48 6.10 5.99
N GLU A 157 11.50 6.20 6.88
CA GLU A 157 11.70 6.64 8.26
C GLU A 157 12.69 5.70 8.96
N LYS A 158 13.66 6.26 9.69
CA LYS A 158 14.72 5.48 10.34
C LYS A 158 15.45 4.52 9.37
N GLU A 159 15.58 4.96 8.10
CA GLU A 159 16.18 4.15 7.01
C GLU A 159 15.45 2.83 6.75
N HIS A 160 14.26 2.66 7.34
CA HIS A 160 13.48 1.45 7.26
C HIS A 160 12.42 1.53 6.17
N TRP A 161 12.18 0.39 5.51
CA TRP A 161 11.15 0.23 4.49
C TRP A 161 10.30 -0.99 4.82
N LYS A 162 9.02 -0.94 4.43
CA LYS A 162 8.05 -2.01 4.63
C LYS A 162 7.59 -2.12 6.11
N LYS A 163 7.43 -3.33 6.59
CA LYS A 163 6.96 -3.70 7.93
C LYS A 163 8.10 -4.34 8.75
N HIS A 164 7.81 -4.81 9.92
CA HIS A 164 8.76 -5.44 10.84
C HIS A 164 9.72 -4.46 11.54
N ALA A 165 9.22 -3.31 11.95
CA ALA A 165 9.92 -2.41 12.85
C ALA A 165 9.51 -2.66 14.31
N LEU A 166 10.32 -2.17 15.25
CA LEU A 166 10.02 -2.16 16.70
C LEU A 166 9.46 -0.81 17.17
N TRP A 167 9.35 0.14 16.28
CA TRP A 167 8.78 1.48 16.50
C TRP A 167 7.59 1.68 15.54
N GLU A 168 6.47 2.18 16.09
CA GLU A 168 5.16 2.41 15.43
C GLU A 168 4.44 1.16 14.89
#